data_636cff4f7d7eb45f7972f4711a20348f
#
_entry.id   636cff4f7d7eb45f7972f4711a20348f
#
_cell.length_a   1.000
_cell.length_b   1.000
_cell.length_c   1.000
_cell.angle_alpha   90.00
_cell.angle_beta   90.00
_cell.angle_gamma   90.00
#
_symmetry.space_group_name_H-M   'P 1'
#
loop_
_entity.id
_entity.type
_entity.pdbx_description
1 polymer ?
#
loop_
_entity_poly.entity_id
_entity_poly.type
_entity_poly.pdbx_seq_one_letter_code
_entity_poly.pdbx_strand_id
1 'polypeptide(L)'
;MTETTQQVFKALADPTRRAIFERLCRDGDTTVQALTEAAGVSQPVVSKHLRVLKRAGLVVGQPDGRRTHYRATVGGLGPLTEWTRRMEGFWEGRVDALEDLLNRMDQ
;
A
#
# COMPACT_ATOMS: atom_id res chain seq x y z
N MET A 1 -2.63 -16.33 -3.16
CA MET A 1 -2.82 -14.90 -2.87
C MET A 1 -4.32 -14.63 -2.74
N THR A 2 -4.74 -13.95 -1.67
CA THR A 2 -6.15 -13.62 -1.48
C THR A 2 -6.58 -12.48 -2.41
N GLU A 3 -7.90 -12.35 -2.60
CA GLU A 3 -8.45 -11.24 -3.38
C GLU A 3 -8.09 -9.88 -2.76
N THR A 4 -8.14 -9.78 -1.43
CA THR A 4 -7.76 -8.55 -0.72
C THR A 4 -6.30 -8.16 -1.01
N THR A 5 -5.39 -9.11 -0.97
CA THR A 5 -3.98 -8.87 -1.29
C THR A 5 -3.81 -8.40 -2.73
N GLN A 6 -4.52 -9.01 -3.67
CA GLN A 6 -4.49 -8.59 -5.07
C GLN A 6 -5.01 -7.17 -5.25
N GLN A 7 -6.07 -6.80 -4.55
CA GLN A 7 -6.61 -5.44 -4.61
C GLN A 7 -5.61 -4.41 -4.10
N VAL A 8 -4.88 -4.73 -3.03
CA VAL A 8 -3.84 -3.84 -2.51
C VAL A 8 -2.73 -3.64 -3.55
N PHE A 9 -2.25 -4.72 -4.15
CA PHE A 9 -1.23 -4.63 -5.21
C PHE A 9 -1.70 -3.78 -6.38
N LYS A 10 -2.92 -4.02 -6.88
CA LYS A 10 -3.48 -3.27 -7.99
C LYS A 10 -3.63 -1.79 -7.66
N ALA A 11 -4.10 -1.48 -6.46
CA ALA A 11 -4.27 -0.10 -6.03
C ALA A 11 -2.94 0.65 -6.01
N LEU A 12 -1.86 0.01 -5.54
CA LEU A 12 -0.56 0.63 -5.41
C LEU A 12 0.31 0.54 -6.67
N ALA A 13 -0.16 -0.17 -7.70
CA ALA A 13 0.58 -0.31 -8.96
C ALA A 13 0.62 1.01 -9.76
N ASP A 14 -0.44 1.82 -9.68
CA ASP A 14 -0.48 3.10 -10.37
C ASP A 14 0.39 4.13 -9.63
N PRO A 15 1.38 4.76 -10.29
CA PRO A 15 2.31 5.68 -9.62
C PRO A 15 1.62 6.88 -8.98
N THR A 16 0.64 7.48 -9.63
CA THR A 16 -0.09 8.64 -9.10
C THR A 16 -0.90 8.24 -7.87
N ARG A 17 -1.59 7.12 -7.94
CA ARG A 17 -2.39 6.61 -6.84
C ARG A 17 -1.50 6.26 -5.64
N ARG A 18 -0.37 5.60 -5.90
CA ARG A 18 0.60 5.29 -4.85
C ARG A 18 1.15 6.55 -4.19
N ALA A 19 1.44 7.59 -4.96
CA ALA A 19 1.90 8.87 -4.42
C ALA A 19 0.86 9.54 -3.52
N ILE A 20 -0.41 9.46 -3.90
CA ILE A 20 -1.52 9.95 -3.06
C ILE A 20 -1.55 9.19 -1.73
N PHE A 21 -1.46 7.89 -1.77
CA PHE A 21 -1.44 7.05 -0.58
C PHE A 21 -0.24 7.38 0.31
N GLU A 22 0.95 7.50 -0.25
CA GLU A 22 2.17 7.86 0.48
C GLU A 22 2.03 9.21 1.18
N ARG A 23 1.39 10.17 0.51
CA ARG A 23 1.15 11.49 1.10
C ARG A 23 0.23 11.41 2.30
N LEU A 24 -0.84 10.61 2.21
CA LEU A 24 -1.74 10.38 3.34
C LEU A 24 -1.04 9.70 4.51
N CYS A 25 -0.13 8.78 4.25
CA CYS A 25 0.67 8.15 5.30
C CYS A 25 1.58 9.16 6.00
N ARG A 26 2.13 10.10 5.25
CA ARG A 26 3.10 11.07 5.73
C ARG A 26 2.44 12.24 6.47
N ASP A 27 1.37 12.77 5.90
CA ASP A 27 0.77 14.04 6.35
C ASP A 27 -0.46 13.85 7.25
N GLY A 28 -1.01 12.63 7.34
CA GLY A 28 -2.23 12.37 8.09
C GLY A 28 -3.47 12.85 7.34
N ASP A 29 -4.51 13.27 8.06
CA ASP A 29 -5.77 13.73 7.47
C ASP A 29 -5.54 14.85 6.47
N THR A 30 -6.04 14.66 5.24
CA THR A 30 -5.85 15.61 4.16
C THR A 30 -7.13 15.71 3.34
N THR A 31 -7.50 16.91 2.92
CA THR A 31 -8.68 17.13 2.09
C THR A 31 -8.40 16.74 0.64
N VAL A 32 -9.47 16.44 -0.11
CA VAL A 32 -9.39 16.18 -1.54
C VAL A 32 -8.75 17.37 -2.25
N GLN A 33 -9.08 18.59 -1.84
CA GLN A 33 -8.53 19.80 -2.43
C GLN A 33 -7.00 19.87 -2.24
N ALA A 34 -6.52 19.61 -1.03
CA ALA A 34 -5.08 19.63 -0.75
C ALA A 34 -4.34 18.54 -1.52
N LEU A 35 -4.94 17.35 -1.63
CA LEU A 35 -4.38 16.26 -2.44
C LEU A 35 -4.33 16.62 -3.91
N THR A 36 -5.36 17.28 -4.43
CA THR A 36 -5.43 17.72 -5.82
C THR A 36 -4.32 18.72 -6.14
N GLU A 37 -4.14 19.70 -5.27
CA GLU A 37 -3.08 20.71 -5.44
C GLU A 37 -1.69 20.08 -5.45
N ALA A 38 -1.48 19.07 -4.62
CA ALA A 38 -0.19 18.39 -4.51
C ALA A 38 0.06 17.39 -5.64
N ALA A 39 -0.98 16.75 -6.16
CA ALA A 39 -0.83 15.66 -7.13
C ALA A 39 -0.58 16.15 -8.56
N GLY A 40 -0.92 17.41 -8.88
CA GLY A 40 -0.74 17.94 -10.21
C GLY A 40 -1.71 17.38 -11.25
N VAL A 41 -2.80 16.78 -10.81
CA VAL A 41 -3.88 16.24 -11.67
C VAL A 41 -5.22 16.85 -11.25
N SER A 42 -6.27 16.61 -12.03
CA SER A 42 -7.58 17.19 -11.73
C SER A 42 -8.24 16.54 -10.54
N GLN A 43 -9.17 17.26 -9.89
CA GLN A 43 -9.93 16.74 -8.76
C GLN A 43 -10.71 15.47 -9.10
N PRO A 44 -11.39 15.33 -10.25
CA PRO A 44 -12.04 14.07 -10.61
C PRO A 44 -11.08 12.89 -10.66
N VAL A 45 -9.85 13.09 -11.11
CA VAL A 45 -8.82 12.06 -11.16
C VAL A 45 -8.41 11.67 -9.75
N VAL A 46 -8.17 12.64 -8.86
CA VAL A 46 -7.85 12.38 -7.45
C VAL A 46 -8.98 11.60 -6.77
N SER A 47 -10.23 12.03 -6.99
CA SER A 47 -11.40 11.35 -6.41
C SER A 47 -11.52 9.91 -6.88
N LYS A 48 -11.22 9.63 -8.15
CA LYS A 48 -11.20 8.28 -8.70
C LYS A 48 -10.13 7.44 -8.02
N HIS A 49 -8.94 7.99 -7.85
CA HIS A 49 -7.84 7.28 -7.18
C HIS A 49 -8.17 6.98 -5.72
N LEU A 50 -8.76 7.92 -5.00
CA LEU A 50 -9.19 7.72 -3.62
C LEU A 50 -10.24 6.63 -3.49
N ARG A 51 -11.14 6.54 -4.47
CA ARG A 51 -12.17 5.48 -4.51
C ARG A 51 -11.55 4.11 -4.65
N VAL A 52 -10.54 3.96 -5.49
CA VAL A 52 -9.80 2.70 -5.66
C VAL A 52 -9.07 2.34 -4.37
N LEU A 53 -8.37 3.30 -3.76
CA LEU A 53 -7.67 3.10 -2.49
C LEU A 53 -8.63 2.70 -1.37
N LYS A 54 -9.80 3.32 -1.32
CA LYS A 54 -10.83 3.00 -0.32
C LYS A 54 -11.34 1.58 -0.48
N ARG A 55 -11.61 1.15 -1.71
CA ARG A 55 -12.07 -0.23 -1.99
C ARG A 55 -11.03 -1.26 -1.60
N ALA A 56 -9.76 -0.92 -1.72
CA ALA A 56 -8.66 -1.80 -1.31
C ALA A 56 -8.40 -1.80 0.19
N GLY A 57 -9.12 -0.98 0.97
CA GLY A 57 -8.95 -0.91 2.41
C GLY A 57 -7.74 -0.08 2.85
N LEU A 58 -7.20 0.75 1.97
CA LEU A 58 -5.98 1.51 2.23
C LEU A 58 -6.24 2.91 2.79
N VAL A 59 -7.41 3.46 2.53
CA VAL A 59 -7.80 4.78 3.02
C VAL A 59 -9.24 4.76 3.49
N VAL A 60 -9.57 5.72 4.34
CA VAL A 60 -10.95 5.98 4.80
C VAL A 60 -11.24 7.45 4.60
N GLY A 61 -12.46 7.75 4.12
CA GLY A 61 -12.94 9.10 3.94
C GLY A 61 -13.87 9.47 5.07
N GLN A 62 -13.77 10.69 5.55
CA GLN A 62 -14.65 11.21 6.60
C GLN A 62 -15.23 12.55 6.14
N PRO A 63 -16.55 12.62 5.89
CA PRO A 63 -17.19 13.88 5.55
C PRO A 63 -17.12 14.87 6.72
N ASP A 64 -16.88 16.13 6.39
CA ASP A 64 -16.85 17.22 7.35
C ASP A 64 -17.46 18.45 6.68
N GLY A 65 -18.76 18.65 6.84
CA GLY A 65 -19.51 19.69 6.13
C GLY A 65 -19.43 19.47 4.63
N ARG A 66 -18.93 20.47 3.90
CA ARG A 66 -18.77 20.41 2.43
C ARG A 66 -17.47 19.76 1.99
N ARG A 67 -16.57 19.45 2.94
CA ARG A 67 -15.27 18.87 2.67
C ARG A 67 -15.27 17.40 3.05
N THR A 68 -14.43 16.64 2.39
CA THR A 68 -14.13 15.27 2.80
C THR A 68 -12.64 15.18 3.11
N HIS A 69 -12.33 14.68 4.29
CA HIS A 69 -10.98 14.38 4.72
C HIS A 69 -10.70 12.92 4.48
N TYR A 70 -9.52 12.62 4.00
CA TYR A 70 -9.05 11.24 3.83
C TYR A 70 -7.84 11.00 4.71
N ARG A 71 -7.70 9.77 5.17
CA ARG A 71 -6.52 9.33 5.90
C ARG A 71 -6.19 7.90 5.53
N ALA A 72 -4.91 7.53 5.69
CA ALA A 72 -4.49 6.15 5.50
C ALA A 72 -5.05 5.28 6.62
N THR A 73 -5.46 4.06 6.28
CA THR A 73 -5.98 3.10 7.26
C THR A 73 -4.81 2.37 7.91
N VAL A 74 -4.76 2.42 9.25
CA VAL A 74 -3.79 1.65 10.02
C VAL A 74 -4.06 0.16 9.75
N GLY A 75 -3.03 -0.55 9.37
CA GLY A 75 -3.17 -1.97 9.04
C GLY A 75 -3.67 -2.27 7.63
N GLY A 76 -3.98 -1.25 6.83
CA GLY A 76 -4.38 -1.46 5.43
C GLY A 76 -3.33 -2.20 4.60
N LEU A 77 -2.06 -2.05 4.96
CA LEU A 77 -0.95 -2.77 4.32
C LEU A 77 -0.71 -4.16 4.89
N GLY A 78 -1.49 -4.58 5.90
CA GLY A 78 -1.33 -5.89 6.54
C GLY A 78 -1.26 -7.06 5.57
N PRO A 79 -2.18 -7.18 4.58
CA PRO A 79 -2.11 -8.26 3.59
C PRO A 79 -0.82 -8.26 2.79
N LEU A 80 -0.30 -7.08 2.45
CA LEU A 80 0.96 -6.93 1.73
C LEU A 80 2.16 -7.32 2.60
N THR A 81 2.16 -6.87 3.85
CA THR A 81 3.20 -7.21 4.82
C THR A 81 3.27 -8.71 5.05
N GLU A 82 2.12 -9.37 5.20
CA GLU A 82 2.04 -10.82 5.38
C GLU A 82 2.58 -11.56 4.15
N TRP A 83 2.18 -11.13 2.95
CA TRP A 83 2.69 -11.71 1.72
C TRP A 83 4.21 -11.57 1.61
N THR A 84 4.73 -10.37 1.91
CA THR A 84 6.17 -10.09 1.88
C THR A 84 6.92 -11.00 2.85
N ARG A 85 6.41 -11.17 4.07
CA ARG A 85 7.01 -12.07 5.05
C ARG A 85 7.09 -13.51 4.57
N ARG A 86 6.05 -13.99 3.91
CA ARG A 86 6.07 -15.36 3.35
C ARG A 86 7.13 -15.50 2.26
N MET A 87 7.27 -14.49 1.41
CA MET A 87 8.29 -14.52 0.36
C MET A 87 9.70 -14.47 0.96
N GLU A 88 9.91 -13.63 1.95
CA GLU A 88 11.18 -13.56 2.68
C GLU A 88 11.50 -14.90 3.36
N GLY A 89 10.50 -15.56 3.94
CA GLY A 89 10.67 -16.86 4.57
C GLY A 89 11.18 -17.94 3.59
N PHE A 90 10.70 -17.91 2.34
CA PHE A 90 11.22 -18.84 1.32
C PHE A 90 12.69 -18.55 1.00
N TRP A 91 13.11 -17.30 0.95
CA TRP A 91 14.49 -16.92 0.73
C TRP A 91 15.38 -17.35 1.88
N GLU A 92 14.96 -17.14 3.11
CA GLU A 92 15.69 -17.57 4.32
C GLU A 92 15.91 -19.08 4.30
N GLY A 93 14.89 -19.85 3.96
CA GLY A 93 15.01 -21.29 3.85
C GLY A 93 16.04 -21.72 2.79
N ARG A 94 16.11 -21.00 1.68
CA ARG A 94 17.11 -21.27 0.63
C ARG A 94 18.53 -20.94 1.07
N VAL A 95 18.70 -19.83 1.77
CA VAL A 95 20.01 -19.44 2.30
C VAL A 95 20.48 -20.47 3.33
N ASP A 96 19.64 -20.91 4.24
CA ASP A 96 19.96 -21.93 5.22
C ASP A 96 20.35 -23.26 4.56
N ALA A 97 19.59 -23.67 3.54
CA ALA A 97 19.90 -24.89 2.79
C ALA A 97 21.26 -24.80 2.09
N LEU A 98 21.57 -23.63 1.55
CA LEU A 98 22.88 -23.41 0.90
C LEU A 98 24.02 -23.44 1.93
N GLU A 99 23.86 -22.82 3.08
CA GLU A 99 24.84 -22.85 4.14
C GLU A 99 25.09 -24.27 4.63
N ASP A 100 24.04 -25.06 4.83
CA ASP A 100 24.16 -26.46 5.21
C ASP A 100 24.94 -27.28 4.17
N LEU A 101 24.67 -27.04 2.90
CA LEU A 101 25.37 -27.70 1.81
C LEU A 101 26.87 -27.33 1.81
N LEU A 102 27.18 -26.06 1.95
CA LEU A 102 28.56 -25.57 2.00
C LEU A 102 29.30 -26.14 3.20
N ASN A 103 28.66 -26.20 4.37
CA ASN A 103 29.25 -26.77 5.57
C ASN A 103 29.55 -28.26 5.40
N ARG A 104 28.67 -29.02 4.72
CA ARG A 104 28.91 -30.42 4.43
C ARG A 104 30.05 -30.66 3.45
N MET A 105 30.22 -29.73 2.53
CA MET A 105 31.31 -29.80 1.54
C MET A 105 32.69 -29.56 2.17
N ASP A 106 32.76 -28.82 3.26
CA ASP A 106 34.00 -28.52 3.99
C ASP A 106 34.46 -29.68 4.88
N GLN A 107 33.62 -30.70 5.03
CA GLN A 107 33.94 -31.90 5.77
C GLN A 107 34.44 -33.02 4.82
#